data_375bba9e99bbdb057fd9c0fb5b211876
#
_entry.id   375bba9e99bbdb057fd9c0fb5b211876
#
_cell.length_a   1.000
_cell.length_b   1.000
_cell.length_c   1.000
_cell.angle_alpha   90.00
_cell.angle_beta   90.00
_cell.angle_gamma   90.00
#
_symmetry.space_group_name_H-M   'P 1'
#
loop_
_entity.id
_entity.type
_entity.pdbx_description
1 polymer ?
#
loop_
_entity_poly.entity_id
_entity_poly.type
_entity_poly.pdbx_seq_one_letter_code
_entity_poly.pdbx_strand_id
1 'polypeptide(L)'
;MRKVRENQNLKVLITGAAGFIGYHLSEALLARGDVVFGLENINDYYDVNLKYARLENVGIAKDEIVLNKYTQSQVFSSYKFIKTDMTDWDEIQKIFSEDEF
;
A
#
# COMPACT_ATOMS: atom_id res chain seq x y z
N MET A 1 -21.78 -1.18 23.54
CA MET A 1 -20.33 -1.38 23.34
C MET A 1 -20.11 -2.23 22.09
N ARG A 2 -19.21 -1.79 21.25
CA ARG A 2 -18.91 -2.54 20.05
C ARG A 2 -18.08 -3.78 20.39
N LYS A 3 -18.55 -4.94 19.93
CA LYS A 3 -17.80 -6.17 20.11
C LYS A 3 -16.67 -6.27 19.08
N VAL A 4 -15.47 -6.46 19.55
CA VAL A 4 -14.32 -6.71 18.68
C VAL A 4 -14.34 -8.18 18.27
N ARG A 5 -14.24 -8.42 16.97
CA ARG A 5 -14.13 -9.77 16.42
C ARG A 5 -12.67 -10.11 16.22
N GLU A 6 -12.18 -11.08 16.94
CA GLU A 6 -10.77 -11.47 16.91
C GLU A 6 -10.28 -11.90 15.52
N ASN A 7 -11.17 -12.51 14.73
CA ASN A 7 -10.83 -13.05 13.41
C ASN A 7 -11.20 -12.13 12.26
N GLN A 8 -11.63 -10.91 12.58
CA GLN A 8 -12.01 -9.96 11.54
C GLN A 8 -10.79 -9.16 11.09
N ASN A 9 -10.36 -9.40 9.85
CA ASN A 9 -9.29 -8.64 9.25
C ASN A 9 -9.80 -7.28 8.78
N LEU A 10 -8.94 -6.28 8.87
CA LEU A 10 -9.23 -4.95 8.37
C LEU A 10 -8.75 -4.84 6.92
N LYS A 11 -9.37 -3.92 6.19
CA LYS A 11 -8.92 -3.49 4.88
C LYS A 11 -8.44 -2.06 5.02
N VAL A 12 -7.15 -1.83 4.84
CA VAL A 12 -6.48 -0.57 5.22
C VAL A 12 -5.78 0.02 4.01
N LEU A 13 -6.00 1.31 3.78
CA LEU A 13 -5.24 2.08 2.81
C LEU A 13 -4.13 2.83 3.55
N ILE A 14 -2.88 2.63 3.12
CA ILE A 14 -1.73 3.31 3.70
C ILE A 14 -1.15 4.25 2.66
N THR A 15 -1.14 5.55 2.94
CA THR A 15 -0.46 6.55 2.12
C THR A 15 1.01 6.65 2.57
N GLY A 16 1.89 6.98 1.65
CA GLY A 16 3.33 6.98 1.93
C GLY A 16 3.87 5.59 2.19
N ALA A 17 3.36 4.59 1.48
CA ALA A 17 3.61 3.18 1.74
C ALA A 17 5.08 2.76 1.61
N ALA A 18 5.88 3.48 0.83
CA ALA A 18 7.32 3.21 0.67
C ALA A 18 8.19 4.05 1.61
N GLY A 19 7.59 4.97 2.37
CA GLY A 19 8.29 5.72 3.41
C GLY A 19 8.56 4.87 4.63
N PHE A 20 9.35 5.39 5.58
CA PHE A 20 9.76 4.62 6.75
C PHE A 20 8.56 4.14 7.58
N ILE A 21 7.66 5.06 7.94
CA ILE A 21 6.52 4.72 8.79
C ILE A 21 5.52 3.85 8.03
N GLY A 22 5.17 4.24 6.80
CA GLY A 22 4.18 3.50 6.00
C GLY A 22 4.62 2.08 5.68
N TYR A 23 5.88 1.89 5.38
CA TYR A 23 6.44 0.56 5.12
C TYR A 23 6.37 -0.34 6.35
N HIS A 24 6.82 0.14 7.52
CA HIS A 24 6.80 -0.65 8.74
C HIS A 24 5.37 -0.93 9.22
N LEU A 25 4.47 0.02 9.06
CA LEU A 25 3.05 -0.19 9.35
C LEU A 25 2.45 -1.23 8.42
N SER A 26 2.78 -1.19 7.14
CA SER A 26 2.32 -2.21 6.18
C SER A 26 2.76 -3.60 6.60
N GLU A 27 4.02 -3.76 6.97
CA GLU A 27 4.53 -5.05 7.44
C GLU A 27 3.79 -5.56 8.68
N ALA A 28 3.54 -4.68 9.65
CA ALA A 28 2.83 -5.05 10.88
C ALA A 28 1.39 -5.48 10.59
N LEU A 29 0.68 -4.76 9.74
CA LEU A 29 -0.70 -5.10 9.38
C LEU A 29 -0.78 -6.38 8.57
N LEU A 30 0.14 -6.59 7.64
CA LEU A 30 0.21 -7.82 6.86
C LEU A 30 0.51 -9.03 7.75
N ALA A 31 1.40 -8.88 8.73
CA ALA A 31 1.69 -9.94 9.69
C ALA A 31 0.47 -10.29 10.55
N ARG A 32 -0.40 -9.32 10.82
CA ARG A 32 -1.64 -9.54 11.55
C ARG A 32 -2.73 -10.19 10.69
N GLY A 33 -2.55 -10.24 9.38
CA GLY A 33 -3.51 -10.82 8.45
C GLY A 33 -4.49 -9.82 7.84
N ASP A 34 -4.21 -8.54 7.97
CA ASP A 34 -5.06 -7.51 7.35
C ASP A 34 -4.79 -7.42 5.85
N VAL A 35 -5.78 -6.88 5.12
CA VAL A 35 -5.64 -6.54 3.71
C VAL A 35 -5.13 -5.11 3.62
N VAL A 36 -4.02 -4.91 2.92
CA VAL A 36 -3.35 -3.61 2.84
C VAL A 36 -3.28 -3.14 1.39
N PHE A 37 -3.68 -1.91 1.18
CA PHE A 37 -3.50 -1.19 -0.09
C PHE A 37 -2.50 -0.08 0.16
N GLY A 38 -1.31 -0.18 -0.43
CA GLY A 38 -0.27 0.83 -0.30
C GLY A 38 -0.36 1.85 -1.42
N LEU A 39 -0.20 3.13 -1.08
CA LEU A 39 -0.24 4.23 -2.03
C LEU A 39 0.97 5.13 -1.83
N GLU A 40 1.67 5.47 -2.93
CA GLU A 40 2.89 6.26 -2.87
C GLU A 40 3.17 6.88 -4.25
N ASN A 41 3.69 8.09 -4.28
CA ASN A 41 4.08 8.73 -5.54
C ASN A 41 5.53 8.41 -5.95
N ILE A 42 6.32 7.89 -5.06
CA ILE A 42 7.74 7.57 -5.26
C ILE A 42 8.50 8.78 -5.81
N ASN A 43 8.32 9.93 -5.16
CA ASN A 43 9.06 11.12 -5.53
C ASN A 43 10.53 11.00 -5.12
N ASP A 44 11.37 11.90 -5.62
CA ASP A 44 12.82 11.86 -5.45
C ASP A 44 13.35 12.75 -4.31
N TYR A 45 12.48 13.23 -3.41
CA TYR A 45 12.92 14.01 -2.24
C TYR A 45 13.84 13.23 -1.33
N TYR A 46 13.66 11.91 -1.28
CA TYR A 46 14.49 10.98 -0.53
C TYR A 46 15.02 9.93 -1.48
N ASP A 47 15.91 9.07 -1.00
CA ASP A 47 16.50 8.02 -1.81
C ASP A 47 15.44 7.11 -2.41
N VAL A 48 15.22 7.24 -3.70
CA VAL A 48 14.24 6.44 -4.45
C VAL A 48 14.61 4.96 -4.40
N ASN A 49 15.88 4.63 -4.40
CA ASN A 49 16.33 3.24 -4.32
C ASN A 49 15.93 2.60 -2.99
N LEU A 50 15.96 3.35 -1.90
CA LEU A 50 15.49 2.85 -0.61
C LEU A 50 13.99 2.56 -0.62
N LYS A 51 13.20 3.41 -1.27
CA LYS A 51 11.77 3.19 -1.43
C LYS A 51 11.48 1.92 -2.22
N TYR A 52 12.17 1.71 -3.32
CA TYR A 52 12.00 0.49 -4.11
C TYR A 52 12.47 -0.75 -3.35
N ALA A 53 13.55 -0.65 -2.57
CA ALA A 53 14.01 -1.76 -1.75
C ALA A 53 12.96 -2.17 -0.70
N ARG A 54 12.31 -1.20 -0.07
CA ARG A 54 11.23 -1.46 0.87
C ARG A 54 10.03 -2.14 0.20
N LEU A 55 9.63 -1.67 -0.97
CA LEU A 55 8.55 -2.28 -1.72
C LEU A 55 8.88 -3.71 -2.13
N GLU A 56 10.11 -3.94 -2.55
CA GLU A 56 10.57 -5.29 -2.90
C GLU A 56 10.48 -6.25 -1.72
N ASN A 57 10.79 -5.80 -0.50
CA ASN A 57 10.66 -6.61 0.71
C ASN A 57 9.22 -7.06 0.98
N VAL A 58 8.24 -6.31 0.54
CA VAL A 58 6.83 -6.69 0.65
C VAL A 58 6.26 -7.24 -0.66
N GLY A 59 7.13 -7.62 -1.57
CA GLY A 59 6.76 -8.35 -2.79
C GLY A 59 6.30 -7.50 -3.95
N ILE A 60 6.61 -6.21 -3.95
CA ILE A 60 6.27 -5.31 -5.07
C ILE A 60 7.52 -5.11 -5.94
N ALA A 61 7.53 -5.72 -7.10
CA ALA A 61 8.66 -5.62 -8.02
C ALA A 61 8.65 -4.28 -8.75
N LYS A 62 9.78 -3.58 -8.75
CA LYS A 62 9.93 -2.27 -9.40
C LYS A 62 9.45 -2.30 -10.85
N ASP A 63 9.79 -3.35 -11.58
CA ASP A 63 9.49 -3.49 -13.01
C ASP A 63 7.99 -3.65 -13.28
N GLU A 64 7.20 -4.01 -12.29
CA GLU A 64 5.76 -4.20 -12.42
C GLU A 64 4.96 -2.95 -12.08
N ILE A 65 5.60 -1.93 -11.51
CA ILE A 65 4.91 -0.72 -11.09
C ILE A 65 4.57 0.14 -12.30
N VAL A 66 3.28 0.39 -12.49
CA VAL A 66 2.75 1.27 -13.54
C VAL A 66 1.89 2.34 -12.88
N LEU A 67 2.11 3.60 -13.27
CA LEU A 67 1.37 4.73 -12.71
C LEU A 67 -0.13 4.50 -12.77
N ASN A 68 -0.81 4.73 -11.65
CA ASN A 68 -2.27 4.65 -11.50
C ASN A 68 -2.85 3.24 -11.75
N LYS A 69 -2.02 2.21 -11.60
CA LYS A 69 -2.48 0.83 -11.64
C LYS A 69 -1.98 0.06 -10.44
N TYR A 70 -2.80 -0.83 -9.92
CA TYR A 70 -2.42 -1.67 -8.80
C TYR A 70 -1.41 -2.72 -9.22
N THR A 71 -0.41 -2.94 -8.36
CA THR A 71 0.54 -4.04 -8.47
C THR A 71 0.28 -4.99 -7.30
N GLN A 72 0.03 -6.25 -7.61
CA GLN A 72 -0.18 -7.28 -6.59
C GLN A 72 1.16 -7.74 -6.03
N SER A 73 1.26 -7.85 -4.70
CA SER A 73 2.44 -8.41 -4.06
C SER A 73 2.64 -9.88 -4.47
N GLN A 74 3.89 -10.24 -4.74
CA GLN A 74 4.29 -11.62 -5.02
C GLN A 74 4.48 -12.44 -3.74
N VAL A 75 4.54 -11.79 -2.57
CA VAL A 75 4.76 -12.43 -1.27
C VAL A 75 3.47 -12.49 -0.46
N PHE A 76 2.72 -11.39 -0.43
CA PHE A 76 1.48 -11.29 0.35
C PHE A 76 0.27 -11.17 -0.58
N SER A 77 -0.58 -12.18 -0.61
CA SER A 77 -1.82 -12.12 -1.39
C SER A 77 -2.75 -10.99 -0.93
N SER A 78 -2.57 -10.51 0.31
CA SER A 78 -3.38 -9.45 0.91
C SER A 78 -2.78 -8.05 0.71
N TYR A 79 -1.72 -7.89 -0.08
CA TYR A 79 -1.10 -6.59 -0.32
C TYR A 79 -1.14 -6.20 -1.80
N LYS A 80 -1.67 -5.03 -2.06
CA LYS A 80 -1.61 -4.37 -3.37
C LYS A 80 -1.03 -2.98 -3.22
N PHE A 81 -0.26 -2.56 -4.21
CA PHE A 81 0.40 -1.27 -4.23
C PHE A 81 -0.04 -0.47 -5.46
N ILE A 82 -0.22 0.83 -5.30
CA ILE A 82 -0.47 1.73 -6.42
C ILE A 82 0.46 2.94 -6.33
N LYS A 83 1.15 3.21 -7.43
CA LYS A 83 1.91 4.45 -7.59
C LYS A 83 0.97 5.51 -8.14
N THR A 84 0.69 6.54 -7.34
CA THR A 84 -0.17 7.65 -7.76
C THR A 84 0.19 8.90 -7.00
N ASP A 85 -0.15 10.05 -7.56
CA ASP A 85 0.03 11.35 -6.93
C ASP A 85 -1.19 11.66 -6.07
N MET A 86 -0.95 12.00 -4.79
CA MET A 86 -2.02 12.36 -3.85
C MET A 86 -2.77 13.63 -4.27
N THR A 87 -2.20 14.44 -5.16
CA THR A 87 -2.85 15.62 -5.71
C THR A 87 -3.72 15.30 -6.94
N ASP A 88 -3.63 14.09 -7.46
CA ASP A 88 -4.50 13.64 -8.54
C ASP A 88 -5.85 13.22 -7.97
N TRP A 89 -6.74 14.19 -7.87
CA TRP A 89 -8.05 14.02 -7.23
C TRP A 89 -8.89 12.94 -7.91
N ASP A 90 -8.86 12.87 -9.24
CA ASP A 90 -9.64 11.90 -9.97
C ASP A 90 -9.21 10.47 -9.65
N GLU A 91 -7.91 10.22 -9.58
CA GLU A 91 -7.39 8.91 -9.20
C GLU A 91 -7.69 8.56 -7.74
N ILE A 92 -7.59 9.52 -6.83
CA ILE A 92 -7.91 9.31 -5.42
C ILE A 92 -9.40 8.97 -5.26
N GLN A 93 -10.27 9.69 -5.92
CA GLN A 93 -11.71 9.40 -5.90
C GLN A 93 -12.00 7.99 -6.44
N LYS A 94 -11.32 7.60 -7.51
CA LYS A 94 -11.48 6.27 -8.10
C LYS A 94 -11.11 5.17 -7.11
N ILE A 95 -10.00 5.33 -6.37
CA ILE A 95 -9.57 4.37 -5.36
C ILE A 95 -10.65 4.20 -4.30
N PHE A 96 -11.19 5.30 -3.76
CA PHE A 96 -12.22 5.24 -2.74
C PHE A 96 -13.58 4.76 -3.26
N SER A 97 -13.87 4.93 -4.55
CA SER A 97 -15.12 4.44 -5.12
C SER A 97 -15.10 2.93 -5.41
N GLU A 98 -13.93 2.38 -5.68
CA GLU A 98 -13.77 0.96 -6.00
C GLU A 98 -13.61 0.07 -4.75
N ASP A 99 -13.12 0.64 -3.65
CA ASP A 99 -12.82 -0.11 -2.43
C ASP A 99 -13.29 0.61 -1.18
N GLU A 100 -13.75 -0.18 -0.21
CA GLU A 100 -14.11 0.31 1.12
C GLU A 100 -12.96 0.00 2.10
N PHE A 101 -12.46 1.05 2.71
CA PHE A 101 -11.40 0.93 3.69
C PHE A 101 -11.89 1.17 5.11
#